data_e1279d6bb7a7dc8a3bf16bd2bb5e8694
#
_entry.id   e1279d6bb7a7dc8a3bf16bd2bb5e8694
#
_cell.length_a   1.000
_cell.length_b   1.000
_cell.length_c   1.000
_cell.angle_alpha   90.00
_cell.angle_beta   90.00
_cell.angle_gamma   90.00
#
_symmetry.space_group_name_H-M   'P 1'
#
loop_
_entity.id
_entity.type
_entity.pdbx_description
1 polymer ?
#
loop_
_entity_poly.entity_id
_entity_poly.type
_entity_poly.pdbx_seq_one_letter_code
_entity_poly.pdbx_strand_id
1 'polypeptide(L)'
;QTEAEIDRRMENTDPELFSLLFDSGHLAYCGEDYMSVLKKYAKRIKHVHLKDIRPEMVKKVKDEHLSFLQGVRLGTFTVPGDGAIDFEPIFKVLEETGYEGYVLVEAEQDPAVANPFEYALKARKYIAEKAGL
;
A
#
# COMPACT_ATOMS: atom_id res chain seq x y z
N GLN A 1 -4.12 -9.49 3.90
CA GLN A 1 -5.39 -9.91 3.26
C GLN A 1 -5.12 -10.33 1.84
N THR A 2 -5.72 -11.45 1.42
CA THR A 2 -5.67 -11.91 0.04
C THR A 2 -6.81 -11.30 -0.78
N GLU A 3 -6.67 -11.28 -2.12
CA GLU A 3 -7.75 -10.82 -3.01
C GLU A 3 -9.03 -11.63 -2.77
N ALA A 4 -8.94 -12.95 -2.61
CA ALA A 4 -10.10 -13.80 -2.32
C ALA A 4 -10.82 -13.45 -1.01
N GLU A 5 -10.08 -13.02 0.03
CA GLU A 5 -10.70 -12.55 1.29
C GLU A 5 -11.38 -11.20 1.10
N ILE A 6 -10.81 -10.33 0.28
CA ILE A 6 -11.41 -9.04 -0.08
C ILE A 6 -12.69 -9.29 -0.88
N ASP A 7 -12.64 -10.11 -1.91
CA ASP A 7 -13.79 -10.49 -2.73
C ASP A 7 -14.96 -10.96 -1.87
N ARG A 8 -14.69 -11.92 -0.98
CA ARG A 8 -15.71 -12.44 -0.08
C ARG A 8 -16.36 -11.39 0.79
N ARG A 9 -15.58 -10.41 1.27
CA ARG A 9 -16.12 -9.29 2.07
C ARG A 9 -16.95 -8.35 1.22
N MET A 10 -16.45 -7.99 0.04
CA MET A 10 -17.10 -7.03 -0.84
C MET A 10 -18.43 -7.59 -1.42
N GLU A 11 -18.50 -8.89 -1.68
CA GLU A 11 -19.70 -9.58 -2.16
C GLU A 11 -20.78 -9.73 -1.09
N ASN A 12 -20.38 -9.83 0.18
CA ASN A 12 -21.29 -10.10 1.30
C ASN A 12 -21.59 -8.85 2.16
N THR A 13 -21.27 -7.67 1.67
CA THR A 13 -21.50 -6.41 2.40
C THR A 13 -22.22 -5.40 1.51
N ASP A 14 -23.04 -4.57 2.15
CA ASP A 14 -23.73 -3.46 1.50
C ASP A 14 -22.70 -2.44 0.98
N PRO A 15 -22.72 -2.11 -0.33
CA PRO A 15 -21.79 -1.17 -0.92
C PRO A 15 -21.92 0.27 -0.40
N GLU A 16 -23.06 0.66 0.16
CA GLU A 16 -23.24 1.99 0.74
C GLU A 16 -22.68 2.07 2.18
N LEU A 17 -22.66 0.96 2.88
CA LEU A 17 -22.26 0.91 4.30
C LEU A 17 -20.84 0.41 4.52
N PHE A 18 -20.30 -0.39 3.59
CA PHE A 18 -18.97 -0.96 3.71
C PHE A 18 -18.08 -0.54 2.54
N SER A 19 -16.97 0.08 2.84
CA SER A 19 -15.97 0.55 1.87
C SER A 19 -14.64 -0.14 2.07
N LEU A 20 -13.81 -0.09 1.02
CA LEU A 20 -12.46 -0.63 1.06
C LEU A 20 -11.44 0.46 1.38
N LEU A 21 -10.56 0.17 2.32
CA LEU A 21 -9.27 0.82 2.43
C LEU A 21 -8.29 0.07 1.53
N PHE A 22 -7.75 0.74 0.53
CA PHE A 22 -6.72 0.18 -0.34
C PHE A 22 -5.34 0.44 0.26
N ASP A 23 -4.57 -0.62 0.45
CA ASP A 23 -3.17 -0.54 0.91
C ASP A 23 -2.27 -1.34 -0.03
N SER A 24 -1.43 -0.65 -0.78
CA SER A 24 -0.56 -1.24 -1.79
C SER A 24 0.48 -2.19 -1.19
N GLY A 25 1.08 -1.81 -0.07
CA GLY A 25 2.16 -2.57 0.56
C GLY A 25 1.67 -3.87 1.19
N HIS A 26 0.53 -3.86 1.87
CA HIS A 26 -0.03 -5.07 2.45
C HIS A 26 -0.46 -6.10 1.39
N LEU A 27 -1.05 -5.64 0.28
CA LEU A 27 -1.38 -6.52 -0.83
C LEU A 27 -0.12 -7.13 -1.45
N ALA A 28 0.87 -6.30 -1.76
CA ALA A 28 2.15 -6.75 -2.32
C ALA A 28 2.90 -7.71 -1.36
N TYR A 29 2.87 -7.46 -0.05
CA TYR A 29 3.45 -8.35 0.97
C TYR A 29 2.81 -9.75 0.95
N CYS A 30 1.49 -9.82 0.75
CA CYS A 30 0.77 -11.08 0.58
C CYS A 30 1.05 -11.77 -0.75
N GLY A 31 1.67 -11.09 -1.71
CA GLY A 31 1.93 -11.60 -3.05
C GLY A 31 0.75 -11.42 -4.01
N GLU A 32 -0.17 -10.53 -3.66
CA GLU A 32 -1.36 -10.24 -4.46
C GLU A 32 -1.08 -9.18 -5.55
N ASP A 33 -1.85 -9.23 -6.62
CA ASP A 33 -1.88 -8.17 -7.63
C ASP A 33 -2.70 -6.98 -7.11
N TYR A 34 -2.01 -6.02 -6.45
CA TYR A 34 -2.65 -4.82 -5.92
C TYR A 34 -3.32 -3.97 -7.00
N MET A 35 -2.87 -4.02 -8.26
CA MET A 35 -3.50 -3.31 -9.37
C MET A 35 -4.82 -3.95 -9.79
N SER A 36 -4.93 -5.29 -9.72
CA SER A 36 -6.20 -6.01 -9.92
C SER A 36 -7.23 -5.57 -8.89
N VAL A 37 -6.87 -5.60 -7.61
CA VAL A 37 -7.75 -5.18 -6.50
C VAL A 37 -8.17 -3.72 -6.63
N LEU A 38 -7.21 -2.82 -6.94
CA LEU A 38 -7.48 -1.40 -7.13
C LEU A 38 -8.53 -1.15 -8.23
N LYS A 39 -8.33 -1.73 -9.41
CA LYS A 39 -9.23 -1.56 -10.55
C LYS A 39 -10.62 -2.17 -10.29
N LYS A 40 -10.65 -3.37 -9.71
CA LYS A 40 -11.88 -4.10 -9.42
C LYS A 40 -12.78 -3.35 -8.44
N TYR A 41 -12.19 -2.73 -7.42
CA TYR A 41 -12.92 -2.09 -6.33
C TYR A 41 -12.81 -0.58 -6.28
N ALA A 42 -12.34 0.08 -7.34
CA ALA A 42 -12.09 1.52 -7.38
C ALA A 42 -13.27 2.36 -6.84
N LYS A 43 -14.51 2.01 -7.20
CA LYS A 43 -15.73 2.71 -6.73
C LYS A 43 -16.07 2.45 -5.26
N ARG A 44 -15.50 1.40 -4.66
CA ARG A 44 -15.69 1.03 -3.25
C ARG A 44 -14.56 1.53 -2.36
N ILE A 45 -13.47 2.05 -2.95
CA ILE A 45 -12.33 2.61 -2.21
C ILE A 45 -12.70 4.01 -1.71
N LYS A 46 -12.59 4.19 -0.39
CA LYS A 46 -12.84 5.48 0.29
C LYS A 46 -11.62 5.97 1.06
N HIS A 47 -10.58 5.15 1.14
CA HIS A 47 -9.34 5.47 1.82
C HIS A 47 -8.17 4.76 1.14
N VAL A 48 -7.04 5.45 1.03
CA VAL A 48 -5.85 4.93 0.34
C VAL A 48 -4.64 5.08 1.25
N HIS A 49 -3.94 3.97 1.48
CA HIS A 49 -2.60 3.97 2.04
C HIS A 49 -1.59 3.71 0.92
N LEU A 50 -0.65 4.62 0.77
CA LEU A 50 0.52 4.43 -0.06
C LEU A 50 1.63 3.86 0.82
N LYS A 51 1.77 2.56 0.78
CA LYS A 51 2.81 1.81 1.48
C LYS A 51 3.65 1.08 0.44
N ASP A 52 4.95 1.25 0.51
CA ASP A 52 5.90 0.56 -0.35
C ASP A 52 6.52 -0.64 0.38
N ILE A 53 7.14 -1.54 -0.35
CA ILE A 53 7.80 -2.71 0.21
C ILE A 53 9.21 -2.88 -0.36
N ARG A 54 10.08 -3.56 0.40
CA ARG A 54 11.38 -4.05 -0.05
C ARG A 54 11.29 -5.55 -0.30
N PRO A 55 11.26 -6.01 -1.57
CA PRO A 55 11.06 -7.42 -1.93
C PRO A 55 12.09 -8.38 -1.31
N GLU A 56 13.33 -7.93 -1.17
CA GLU A 56 14.40 -8.71 -0.55
C GLU A 56 14.12 -8.98 0.94
N MET A 57 13.48 -8.04 1.64
CA MET A 57 13.07 -8.24 3.03
C MET A 57 11.85 -9.15 3.13
N VAL A 58 10.89 -9.03 2.20
CA VAL A 58 9.76 -9.96 2.10
C VAL A 58 10.25 -11.39 1.89
N LYS A 59 11.22 -11.56 0.97
CA LYS A 59 11.84 -12.86 0.73
C LYS A 59 12.50 -13.40 1.98
N LYS A 60 13.29 -12.60 2.68
CA LYS A 60 13.96 -12.99 3.92
C LYS A 60 12.95 -13.43 4.99
N VAL A 61 11.87 -12.66 5.18
CA VAL A 61 10.80 -13.02 6.13
C VAL A 61 10.21 -14.39 5.82
N LYS A 62 9.96 -14.69 4.55
CA LYS A 62 9.42 -15.99 4.10
C LYS A 62 10.42 -17.12 4.28
N ASP A 63 11.66 -16.94 3.84
CA ASP A 63 12.71 -17.96 3.89
C ASP A 63 13.08 -18.35 5.34
N GLU A 64 13.10 -17.38 6.24
CA GLU A 64 13.46 -17.57 7.64
C GLU A 64 12.24 -17.82 8.55
N HIS A 65 11.04 -17.92 7.98
CA HIS A 65 9.77 -18.12 8.71
C HIS A 65 9.54 -17.09 9.84
N LEU A 66 9.90 -15.85 9.59
CA LEU A 66 9.77 -14.79 10.58
C LEU A 66 8.29 -14.34 10.73
N SER A 67 7.95 -13.86 11.92
CA SER A 67 6.65 -13.27 12.16
C SER A 67 6.50 -11.93 11.42
N PHE A 68 5.26 -11.49 11.20
CA PHE A 68 4.95 -10.19 10.60
C PHE A 68 5.70 -9.05 11.32
N LEU A 69 5.65 -9.00 12.65
CA LEU A 69 6.30 -7.96 13.44
C LEU A 69 7.84 -7.98 13.30
N GLN A 70 8.44 -9.15 13.18
CA GLN A 70 9.87 -9.25 12.87
C GLN A 70 10.17 -8.69 11.49
N GLY A 71 9.32 -8.97 10.49
CA GLY A 71 9.42 -8.39 9.16
C GLY A 71 9.33 -6.85 9.17
N VAL A 72 8.37 -6.30 9.90
CA VAL A 72 8.24 -4.84 10.10
C VAL A 72 9.54 -4.26 10.67
N ARG A 73 10.08 -4.85 11.74
CA ARG A 73 11.34 -4.40 12.37
C ARG A 73 12.56 -4.53 11.45
N LEU A 74 12.55 -5.46 10.51
CA LEU A 74 13.58 -5.61 9.48
C LEU A 74 13.44 -4.58 8.34
N GLY A 75 12.40 -3.76 8.37
CA GLY A 75 12.17 -2.74 7.35
C GLY A 75 11.57 -3.31 6.05
N THR A 76 10.70 -4.31 6.16
CA THR A 76 9.95 -4.86 5.01
C THR A 76 9.11 -3.79 4.33
N PHE A 77 8.47 -2.93 5.11
CA PHE A 77 7.69 -1.81 4.61
C PHE A 77 8.50 -0.51 4.61
N THR A 78 8.15 0.35 3.69
CA THR A 78 8.78 1.66 3.53
C THR A 78 7.82 2.66 2.88
N VAL A 79 8.28 3.88 2.67
CA VAL A 79 7.50 4.94 2.02
C VAL A 79 7.58 4.85 0.50
N PRO A 80 6.61 5.42 -0.25
CA PRO A 80 6.67 5.53 -1.70
C PRO A 80 7.98 6.11 -2.21
N GLY A 81 8.57 5.41 -3.20
CA GLY A 81 9.85 5.79 -3.80
C GLY A 81 11.09 5.29 -3.07
N ASP A 82 10.91 4.46 -2.05
CA ASP A 82 12.02 3.82 -1.32
C ASP A 82 11.95 2.28 -1.37
N GLY A 83 10.98 1.73 -2.06
CA GLY A 83 10.78 0.30 -2.29
C GLY A 83 10.65 -0.04 -3.76
N ALA A 84 9.81 -1.01 -4.07
CA ALA A 84 9.69 -1.56 -5.43
C ALA A 84 8.33 -1.35 -6.08
N ILE A 85 7.36 -0.73 -5.39
CA ILE A 85 6.04 -0.46 -5.98
C ILE A 85 6.13 0.74 -6.91
N ASP A 86 5.66 0.56 -8.15
CA ASP A 86 5.41 1.68 -9.05
C ASP A 86 4.04 2.29 -8.73
N PHE A 87 4.04 3.52 -8.21
CA PHE A 87 2.82 4.22 -7.82
C PHE A 87 2.17 5.01 -8.96
N GLU A 88 2.86 5.25 -10.05
CA GLU A 88 2.31 6.02 -11.18
C GLU A 88 1.03 5.39 -11.74
N PRO A 89 0.94 4.07 -11.99
CA PRO A 89 -0.30 3.42 -12.39
C PRO A 89 -1.42 3.51 -11.34
N ILE A 90 -1.06 3.52 -10.04
CA ILE A 90 -2.04 3.68 -8.95
C ILE A 90 -2.67 5.06 -9.03
N PHE A 91 -1.88 6.13 -9.13
CA PHE A 91 -2.36 7.50 -9.24
C PHE A 91 -3.27 7.67 -10.47
N LYS A 92 -2.87 7.10 -11.60
CA LYS A 92 -3.67 7.13 -12.83
C LYS A 92 -5.05 6.49 -12.65
N VAL A 93 -5.14 5.33 -12.01
CA VAL A 93 -6.45 4.68 -11.75
C VAL A 93 -7.28 5.51 -10.79
N LEU A 94 -6.71 6.09 -9.74
CA LEU A 94 -7.42 6.96 -8.80
C LEU A 94 -7.99 8.20 -9.50
N GLU A 95 -7.21 8.84 -10.38
CA GLU A 95 -7.64 9.98 -11.18
C GLU A 95 -8.77 9.59 -12.16
N GLU A 96 -8.56 8.54 -12.96
CA GLU A 96 -9.54 8.07 -13.96
C GLU A 96 -10.88 7.65 -13.34
N THR A 97 -10.86 7.19 -12.09
CA THR A 97 -12.07 6.78 -11.37
C THR A 97 -12.71 7.88 -10.54
N GLY A 98 -12.12 9.09 -10.55
CA GLY A 98 -12.61 10.25 -9.81
C GLY A 98 -12.54 10.04 -8.30
N TYR A 99 -11.47 9.43 -7.80
CA TYR A 99 -11.29 9.25 -6.36
C TYR A 99 -11.17 10.60 -5.65
N GLU A 100 -12.05 10.82 -4.70
CA GLU A 100 -12.03 11.99 -3.81
C GLU A 100 -11.85 11.50 -2.37
N GLY A 101 -10.69 11.79 -1.77
CA GLY A 101 -10.38 11.35 -0.41
C GLY A 101 -8.92 11.55 -0.05
N TYR A 102 -8.59 11.12 1.15
CA TYR A 102 -7.21 11.20 1.64
C TYR A 102 -6.36 10.06 1.05
N VAL A 103 -5.14 10.42 0.68
CA VAL A 103 -4.09 9.50 0.32
C VAL A 103 -3.00 9.61 1.38
N LEU A 104 -2.89 8.60 2.23
CA LEU A 104 -1.97 8.61 3.36
C LEU A 104 -0.70 7.83 3.01
N VAL A 105 0.45 8.42 3.35
CA VAL A 105 1.72 7.69 3.36
C VAL A 105 1.82 6.94 4.68
N GLU A 106 1.98 5.63 4.60
CA GLU A 106 2.18 4.77 5.76
C GLU A 106 3.34 3.82 5.50
N ALA A 107 4.25 3.66 6.46
CA ALA A 107 5.47 2.89 6.24
C ALA A 107 5.75 1.81 7.30
N GLU A 108 5.09 1.84 8.46
CA GLU A 108 5.31 0.90 9.57
C GLU A 108 6.81 0.67 9.84
N GLN A 109 7.57 1.74 10.02
CA GLN A 109 9.01 1.67 10.22
C GLN A 109 9.39 1.97 11.67
N ASP A 110 10.52 1.39 12.12
CA ASP A 110 11.12 1.73 13.39
C ASP A 110 11.78 3.13 13.30
N PRO A 111 11.31 4.12 14.07
CA PRO A 111 11.86 5.48 14.03
C PRO A 111 13.32 5.57 14.49
N ALA A 112 13.84 4.55 15.17
CA ALA A 112 15.23 4.51 15.58
C ALA A 112 16.18 4.26 14.39
N VAL A 113 15.70 3.64 13.31
CA VAL A 113 16.49 3.33 12.11
C VAL A 113 16.00 4.06 10.86
N ALA A 114 14.75 4.54 10.86
CA ALA A 114 14.15 5.27 9.77
C ALA A 114 13.61 6.61 10.30
N ASN A 115 14.37 7.69 10.12
CA ASN A 115 13.95 9.03 10.60
C ASN A 115 12.62 9.42 9.94
N PRO A 116 11.52 9.60 10.70
CA PRO A 116 10.20 9.84 10.13
C PRO A 116 10.13 11.09 9.25
N PHE A 117 10.85 12.15 9.61
CA PHE A 117 10.86 13.38 8.84
C PHE A 117 11.55 13.22 7.48
N GLU A 118 12.69 12.56 7.44
CA GLU A 118 13.43 12.31 6.19
C GLU A 118 12.64 11.41 5.25
N TYR A 119 12.01 10.37 5.79
CA TYR A 119 11.16 9.45 5.01
C TYR A 119 9.88 10.14 4.52
N ALA A 120 9.25 10.99 5.34
CA ALA A 120 8.11 11.79 4.90
C ALA A 120 8.48 12.75 3.76
N LEU A 121 9.64 13.40 3.82
CA LEU A 121 10.15 14.24 2.73
C LEU A 121 10.44 13.45 1.45
N LYS A 122 11.02 12.26 1.57
CA LYS A 122 11.26 11.36 0.43
C LYS A 122 9.94 11.00 -0.26
N ALA A 123 8.95 10.54 0.51
CA ALA A 123 7.63 10.20 -0.01
C ALA A 123 6.97 11.41 -0.68
N ARG A 124 6.99 12.58 -0.02
CA ARG A 124 6.37 13.80 -0.57
C ARG A 124 6.97 14.22 -1.90
N LYS A 125 8.29 14.14 -2.04
CA LYS A 125 8.98 14.45 -3.31
C LYS A 125 8.59 13.47 -4.42
N TYR A 126 8.61 12.17 -4.11
CA TYR A 126 8.24 11.13 -5.07
C TYR A 126 6.77 11.29 -5.54
N ILE A 127 5.84 11.50 -4.59
CA ILE A 127 4.42 11.67 -4.91
C ILE A 127 4.21 12.93 -5.76
N ALA A 128 4.85 14.05 -5.41
CA ALA A 128 4.75 15.28 -6.19
C ALA A 128 5.23 15.08 -7.63
N GLU A 129 6.32 14.35 -7.83
CA GLU A 129 6.86 14.05 -9.15
C GLU A 129 5.95 13.13 -9.95
N LYS A 130 5.42 12.06 -9.32
CA LYS A 130 4.68 10.99 -10.02
C LYS A 130 3.20 11.26 -10.19
N ALA A 131 2.58 11.99 -9.26
CA ALA A 131 1.17 12.34 -9.31
C ALA A 131 0.91 13.78 -9.80
N GLY A 132 1.95 14.60 -9.98
CA GLY A 132 1.80 15.98 -10.36
C GLY A 132 1.19 16.88 -9.26
N LEU A 133 1.36 16.51 -7.97
CA LEU A 133 0.74 17.16 -6.81
C LEU A 133 1.72 18.08 -6.05
#